data_816ac2fb234bbe724b12fe5a47e26e59
#
_entry.id   816ac2fb234bbe724b12fe5a47e26e59
#
_cell.length_a   1.000
_cell.length_b   1.000
_cell.length_c   1.000
_cell.angle_alpha   90.00
_cell.angle_beta   90.00
_cell.angle_gamma   90.00
#
_symmetry.space_group_name_H-M   'P 1'
#
loop_
_entity.id
_entity.type
_entity.pdbx_description
1 polymer ?
#
loop_
_entity_poly.entity_id
_entity_poly.type
_entity_poly.pdbx_seq_one_letter_code
_entity_poly.pdbx_strand_id
1 'polypeptide(L)'
;METFAFVFQSIGKGKKKMLNQRQIDRMLTKLERFEHTLERCYFEKVGELDMRAYPADGSHHAIPEDSLFRPVEKGWQWGGEGSYCWFKGEFTIPDALAGQDLFLRPHCVGYEALLWVNGVPFGTFCNKILINDHGNHYCNLILKEAEAGERVSVALESYAGHYVMGTAPFEQQERPSYQYTYRGAEVCVKNEEIIGFALDLHTVLQLARALPEPSFRRGALIDTLTHVHETVYYDPEAAGRDTFLAALRAARPYLQEALAVQNARSAPFAGLIGHSHMDTAWLWHIGETVKKCARTYSNQMSLMEQYPEYTFIQSSAYHSEVIRRNYPALFERMQQRVREGRYEPXXXXRLGGMRLQYHLRRVYDPAVFVGAAVYAPVFRLYLQLFLAAGYLWLQRCYPTDYEGLRCGLFSHNQNSME
;
A
#
# COMPACT_ATOMS: atom_id res chain seq x y z
N MET A 1 34.86 18.95 41.86
CA MET A 1 33.45 19.40 41.93
C MET A 1 33.28 20.56 40.99
N GLU A 2 32.88 20.29 39.77
CA GLU A 2 32.61 21.35 38.78
C GLU A 2 31.10 21.51 38.69
N THR A 3 30.64 22.69 39.00
CA THR A 3 29.23 23.07 39.02
C THR A 3 28.74 23.33 37.59
N PHE A 4 27.89 22.47 37.07
CA PHE A 4 27.23 22.73 35.78
C PHE A 4 26.19 23.84 35.97
N ALA A 5 26.51 25.03 35.49
CA ALA A 5 25.55 26.15 35.44
C ALA A 5 24.73 26.00 34.15
N PHE A 6 23.45 25.68 34.31
CA PHE A 6 22.46 25.75 33.20
C PHE A 6 22.17 27.24 32.93
N VAL A 7 22.62 27.70 31.78
CA VAL A 7 22.24 29.03 31.29
C VAL A 7 20.85 28.91 30.64
N PHE A 8 19.82 29.34 31.37
CA PHE A 8 18.50 29.60 30.78
C PHE A 8 18.61 30.91 29.98
N GLN A 9 18.77 30.82 28.67
CA GLN A 9 18.52 31.99 27.83
C GLN A 9 17.00 32.26 27.84
N SER A 10 16.61 33.38 28.39
CA SER A 10 15.23 33.84 28.38
C SER A 10 14.83 34.23 26.94
N ILE A 11 14.12 33.35 26.31
CA ILE A 11 13.40 33.67 25.06
C ILE A 11 12.31 34.70 25.46
N GLY A 12 12.25 35.79 24.75
CA GLY A 12 11.34 36.89 25.03
C GLY A 12 9.90 36.46 25.27
N LYS A 13 9.36 36.81 26.42
CA LYS A 13 7.98 36.53 26.81
C LYS A 13 6.98 37.43 26.05
N GLY A 14 6.75 37.11 24.76
CA GLY A 14 5.46 37.47 24.20
C GLY A 14 4.37 36.67 24.95
N LYS A 15 3.33 37.30 25.47
CA LYS A 15 2.21 36.60 26.12
C LYS A 15 1.64 35.61 25.11
N LYS A 16 1.94 34.32 25.28
CA LYS A 16 1.38 33.23 24.44
C LYS A 16 -0.13 33.24 24.68
N LYS A 17 -0.89 33.64 23.68
CA LYS A 17 -2.35 33.70 23.76
C LYS A 17 -2.89 32.28 23.80
N MET A 18 -3.39 31.85 24.96
CA MET A 18 -4.03 30.54 25.10
C MET A 18 -5.28 30.49 24.22
N LEU A 19 -5.32 29.51 23.32
CA LEU A 19 -6.49 29.25 22.49
C LEU A 19 -7.60 28.63 23.36
N ASN A 20 -8.84 29.06 23.16
CA ASN A 20 -9.99 28.35 23.75
C ASN A 20 -10.32 27.11 22.89
N GLN A 21 -11.12 26.20 23.42
CA GLN A 21 -11.42 24.92 22.76
C GLN A 21 -11.97 25.12 21.33
N ARG A 22 -12.87 26.08 21.14
CA ARG A 22 -13.46 26.38 19.82
C ARG A 22 -12.38 26.84 18.81
N GLN A 23 -11.40 27.60 19.27
CA GLN A 23 -10.27 28.02 18.41
C GLN A 23 -9.36 26.83 18.05
N ILE A 24 -9.10 25.95 19.04
CA ILE A 24 -8.35 24.72 18.82
C ILE A 24 -9.04 23.86 17.77
N ASP A 25 -10.34 23.61 17.91
CA ASP A 25 -11.09 22.76 16.97
C ASP A 25 -11.06 23.32 15.55
N ARG A 26 -11.21 24.64 15.40
CA ARG A 26 -11.12 25.31 14.08
C ARG A 26 -9.74 25.17 13.46
N MET A 27 -8.70 25.32 14.26
CA MET A 27 -7.31 25.16 13.81
C MET A 27 -7.06 23.71 13.35
N LEU A 28 -7.46 22.72 14.14
CA LEU A 28 -7.30 21.31 13.79
C LEU A 28 -8.04 21.00 12.48
N THR A 29 -9.29 21.43 12.35
CA THR A 29 -10.07 21.24 11.12
C THR A 29 -9.42 21.91 9.91
N LYS A 30 -8.82 23.08 10.09
CA LYS A 30 -8.12 23.77 9.00
C LYS A 30 -6.86 23.01 8.59
N LEU A 31 -6.11 22.45 9.53
CA LEU A 31 -4.93 21.63 9.24
C LEU A 31 -5.32 20.30 8.60
N GLU A 32 -6.42 19.67 9.01
CA GLU A 32 -6.96 18.47 8.36
C GLU A 32 -7.32 18.73 6.89
N ARG A 33 -7.96 19.87 6.61
CA ARG A 33 -8.23 20.28 5.22
C ARG A 33 -6.95 20.55 4.44
N PHE A 34 -5.91 21.04 5.11
CA PHE A 34 -4.61 21.29 4.50
C PHE A 34 -3.96 20.00 4.03
N GLU A 35 -4.20 18.87 4.70
CA GLU A 35 -3.71 17.56 4.25
C GLU A 35 -4.18 17.27 2.83
N HIS A 36 -5.44 17.56 2.50
CA HIS A 36 -5.96 17.36 1.13
C HIS A 36 -5.31 18.32 0.10
N THR A 37 -4.87 19.49 0.55
CA THR A 37 -4.09 20.40 -0.31
C THR A 37 -2.70 19.81 -0.59
N LEU A 38 -2.05 19.29 0.44
CA LEU A 38 -0.74 18.64 0.32
C LEU A 38 -0.79 17.42 -0.60
N GLU A 39 -1.84 16.59 -0.49
CA GLU A 39 -2.02 15.40 -1.34
C GLU A 39 -1.95 15.73 -2.83
N ARG A 40 -2.53 16.84 -3.24
CA ARG A 40 -2.52 17.29 -4.65
C ARG A 40 -1.12 17.69 -5.12
N CYS A 41 -0.21 17.94 -4.18
CA CYS A 41 1.17 18.35 -4.46
C CYS A 41 2.18 17.20 -4.32
N TYR A 42 1.73 15.97 -4.02
CA TYR A 42 2.62 14.81 -3.82
C TYR A 42 3.38 14.43 -5.08
N PHE A 43 2.76 14.60 -6.24
CA PHE A 43 3.33 14.21 -7.52
C PHE A 43 3.26 15.37 -8.50
N GLU A 44 4.41 15.71 -9.07
CA GLU A 44 4.54 16.75 -10.07
C GLU A 44 4.64 16.12 -11.46
N LYS A 45 3.81 16.56 -12.38
CA LYS A 45 3.85 16.12 -13.78
C LYS A 45 5.13 16.62 -14.44
N VAL A 46 5.91 15.70 -15.04
CA VAL A 46 7.14 16.00 -15.78
C VAL A 46 7.08 15.53 -17.22
N GLY A 47 6.06 14.76 -17.59
CA GLY A 47 5.87 14.28 -18.95
C GLY A 47 4.48 13.70 -19.16
N GLU A 48 4.21 13.28 -20.38
CA GLU A 48 2.96 12.63 -20.76
C GLU A 48 3.27 11.50 -21.75
N LEU A 49 2.51 10.41 -21.67
CA LEU A 49 2.65 9.27 -22.58
C LEU A 49 1.51 9.29 -23.60
N ASP A 50 1.88 9.12 -24.86
CA ASP A 50 0.92 8.80 -25.92
C ASP A 50 0.59 7.31 -25.81
N MET A 51 -0.66 7.02 -25.47
CA MET A 51 -1.10 5.64 -25.27
C MET A 51 -1.83 5.11 -26.50
N ARG A 52 -1.69 3.80 -26.68
CA ARG A 52 -2.53 3.03 -27.61
C ARG A 52 -3.39 2.10 -26.74
N ALA A 53 -4.59 1.78 -27.20
CA ALA A 53 -5.50 0.91 -26.45
C ALA A 53 -5.94 -0.30 -27.27
N TYR A 54 -6.30 -1.35 -26.53
CA TYR A 54 -6.90 -2.57 -27.08
C TYR A 54 -8.02 -3.00 -26.12
N PRO A 55 -9.30 -2.79 -26.49
CA PRO A 55 -10.42 -3.41 -25.75
C PRO A 55 -10.33 -4.92 -25.92
N ALA A 56 -10.05 -5.62 -24.86
CA ALA A 56 -9.72 -7.04 -24.91
C ALA A 56 -10.99 -7.90 -24.97
N ASP A 57 -10.92 -8.97 -25.73
CA ASP A 57 -11.98 -9.98 -25.85
C ASP A 57 -12.05 -10.95 -24.65
N GLY A 58 -11.19 -10.72 -23.67
CA GLY A 58 -11.12 -11.54 -22.46
C GLY A 58 -9.93 -11.17 -21.58
N SER A 59 -9.70 -11.99 -20.60
CA SER A 59 -8.60 -11.84 -19.66
C SER A 59 -7.32 -12.46 -20.21
N HIS A 60 -6.22 -11.73 -20.18
CA HIS A 60 -4.90 -12.18 -20.65
C HIS A 60 -3.92 -12.24 -19.47
N HIS A 61 -2.94 -13.12 -19.52
CA HIS A 61 -1.88 -13.23 -18.50
C HIS A 61 -0.52 -12.71 -19.00
N ALA A 62 -0.51 -12.09 -20.16
CA ALA A 62 0.64 -11.45 -20.78
C ALA A 62 0.15 -10.26 -21.61
N ILE A 63 1.04 -9.33 -21.90
CA ILE A 63 0.71 -8.17 -22.74
C ILE A 63 0.34 -8.66 -24.13
N PRO A 64 -0.82 -8.27 -24.67
CA PRO A 64 -1.21 -8.65 -26.04
C PRO A 64 -0.24 -8.15 -27.11
N GLU A 65 -0.32 -8.75 -28.32
CA GLU A 65 0.51 -8.37 -29.47
C GLU A 65 0.29 -6.91 -29.87
N ASP A 66 1.37 -6.23 -30.22
CA ASP A 66 1.37 -4.81 -30.60
C ASP A 66 0.40 -4.49 -31.74
N SER A 67 0.21 -5.43 -32.66
CA SER A 67 -0.70 -5.32 -33.81
C SER A 67 -2.16 -5.07 -33.41
N LEU A 68 -2.55 -5.41 -32.18
CA LEU A 68 -3.92 -5.24 -31.68
C LEU A 68 -4.19 -3.82 -31.16
N PHE A 69 -3.16 -3.09 -30.77
CA PHE A 69 -3.30 -1.76 -30.17
C PHE A 69 -3.53 -0.68 -31.23
N ARG A 70 -4.42 0.25 -30.93
CA ARG A 70 -4.74 1.43 -31.77
C ARG A 70 -4.52 2.71 -30.96
N PRO A 71 -4.03 3.80 -31.59
CA PRO A 71 -3.92 5.10 -30.90
C PRO A 71 -5.26 5.54 -30.33
N VAL A 72 -5.21 6.21 -29.16
CA VAL A 72 -6.40 6.76 -28.52
C VAL A 72 -6.18 8.23 -28.15
N GLU A 73 -7.23 9.03 -28.31
CA GLU A 73 -7.23 10.45 -27.97
C GLU A 73 -8.01 10.69 -26.68
N LYS A 74 -7.70 11.77 -25.97
CA LYS A 74 -8.45 12.17 -24.78
C LYS A 74 -9.94 12.33 -25.12
N GLY A 75 -10.80 11.73 -24.30
CA GLY A 75 -12.24 11.66 -24.55
C GLY A 75 -12.71 10.30 -25.04
N TRP A 76 -11.79 9.42 -25.50
CA TRP A 76 -12.15 8.07 -25.93
C TRP A 76 -12.74 7.28 -24.77
N GLN A 77 -13.81 6.50 -25.05
CA GLN A 77 -14.53 5.76 -24.03
C GLN A 77 -14.33 4.25 -24.18
N TRP A 78 -14.30 3.57 -23.05
CA TRP A 78 -14.21 2.12 -22.97
C TRP A 78 -14.98 1.63 -21.75
N GLY A 79 -15.26 0.35 -21.70
CA GLY A 79 -15.89 -0.24 -20.52
C GLY A 79 -16.95 -1.27 -20.87
N GLY A 80 -17.88 -1.45 -19.96
CA GLY A 80 -18.86 -2.51 -19.93
C GLY A 80 -18.55 -3.44 -18.77
N GLU A 81 -19.58 -3.88 -18.07
CA GLU A 81 -19.40 -4.76 -16.89
C GLU A 81 -18.58 -6.01 -17.24
N GLY A 82 -17.53 -6.24 -16.47
CA GLY A 82 -16.63 -7.40 -16.61
C GLY A 82 -15.59 -7.26 -17.71
N SER A 83 -15.61 -6.16 -18.48
CA SER A 83 -14.69 -5.99 -19.61
C SER A 83 -13.27 -5.61 -19.16
N TYR A 84 -12.32 -5.86 -20.06
CA TYR A 84 -10.92 -5.47 -19.91
C TYR A 84 -10.53 -4.56 -21.06
N CYS A 85 -9.63 -3.62 -20.78
CA CYS A 85 -8.98 -2.81 -21.80
C CYS A 85 -7.49 -2.68 -21.47
N TRP A 86 -6.66 -2.97 -22.45
CA TRP A 86 -5.22 -2.76 -22.34
C TRP A 86 -4.85 -1.38 -22.88
N PHE A 87 -3.98 -0.69 -22.18
CA PHE A 87 -3.34 0.55 -22.64
C PHE A 87 -1.84 0.32 -22.67
N LYS A 88 -1.15 0.82 -23.68
CA LYS A 88 0.29 0.66 -23.82
C LYS A 88 0.93 1.95 -24.32
N GLY A 89 2.07 2.34 -23.73
CA GLY A 89 2.83 3.51 -24.14
C GLY A 89 4.30 3.35 -23.78
N GLU A 90 5.11 4.25 -24.32
CA GLU A 90 6.56 4.30 -24.06
C GLU A 90 6.96 5.72 -23.73
N PHE A 91 7.97 5.86 -22.91
CA PHE A 91 8.55 7.14 -22.51
C PHE A 91 10.07 7.06 -22.61
N THR A 92 10.67 8.01 -23.30
CA THR A 92 12.12 8.15 -23.34
C THR A 92 12.53 9.22 -22.33
N ILE A 93 13.47 8.88 -21.47
CA ILE A 93 13.84 9.73 -20.33
C ILE A 93 14.64 10.94 -20.82
N PRO A 94 14.14 12.18 -20.64
CA PRO A 94 14.93 13.37 -20.94
C PRO A 94 16.11 13.52 -19.95
N ASP A 95 17.18 14.19 -20.39
CA ASP A 95 18.36 14.46 -19.56
C ASP A 95 18.00 15.10 -18.21
N ALA A 96 17.02 15.99 -18.21
CA ALA A 96 16.57 16.70 -17.00
C ALA A 96 15.98 15.78 -15.91
N LEU A 97 15.60 14.55 -16.27
CA LEU A 97 15.02 13.59 -15.33
C LEU A 97 16.02 12.51 -14.86
N ALA A 98 17.28 12.60 -15.31
CA ALA A 98 18.30 11.65 -14.90
C ALA A 98 18.49 11.66 -13.37
N GLY A 99 18.57 10.46 -12.78
CA GLY A 99 18.73 10.26 -11.33
C GLY A 99 17.43 10.35 -10.53
N GLN A 100 16.31 10.62 -11.17
CA GLN A 100 15.01 10.73 -10.47
C GLN A 100 14.23 9.42 -10.52
N ASP A 101 13.46 9.16 -9.48
CA ASP A 101 12.44 8.11 -9.47
C ASP A 101 11.21 8.60 -10.23
N LEU A 102 10.78 7.84 -11.24
CA LEU A 102 9.66 8.20 -12.09
C LEU A 102 8.41 7.38 -11.77
N PHE A 103 7.29 8.03 -11.79
CA PHE A 103 5.98 7.48 -11.46
C PHE A 103 5.02 7.66 -12.63
N LEU A 104 4.10 6.72 -12.80
CA LEU A 104 2.99 6.83 -13.75
C LEU A 104 1.72 7.22 -13.02
N ARG A 105 1.02 8.23 -13.55
CA ARG A 105 -0.32 8.64 -13.12
C ARG A 105 -1.28 8.54 -14.31
N PRO A 106 -1.96 7.39 -14.46
CA PRO A 106 -2.88 7.21 -15.59
C PRO A 106 -4.27 7.76 -15.26
N HIS A 107 -4.87 8.41 -16.23
CA HIS A 107 -6.25 8.89 -16.17
C HIS A 107 -7.14 8.05 -17.09
N CYS A 108 -6.88 6.75 -17.13
CA CYS A 108 -7.56 5.78 -17.99
C CYS A 108 -7.97 4.51 -17.26
N VAL A 109 -7.57 4.37 -16.01
CA VAL A 109 -7.87 3.20 -15.17
C VAL A 109 -9.39 3.06 -15.01
N GLY A 110 -9.89 1.84 -15.14
CA GLY A 110 -11.25 1.50 -14.77
C GLY A 110 -11.41 1.32 -13.27
N TYR A 111 -11.98 0.21 -12.86
CA TYR A 111 -12.11 -0.12 -11.44
C TYR A 111 -10.76 -0.45 -10.80
N GLU A 112 -9.98 -1.30 -11.47
CA GLU A 112 -8.61 -1.69 -11.07
C GLU A 112 -7.77 -1.88 -12.33
N ALA A 113 -6.44 -1.71 -12.21
CA ALA A 113 -5.54 -2.03 -13.32
C ALA A 113 -4.22 -2.61 -12.80
N LEU A 114 -3.73 -3.63 -13.50
CA LEU A 114 -2.38 -4.17 -13.31
C LEU A 114 -1.40 -3.37 -14.18
N LEU A 115 -0.40 -2.79 -13.55
CA LEU A 115 0.69 -2.09 -14.24
C LEU A 115 1.78 -3.10 -14.62
N TRP A 116 2.23 -3.02 -15.86
CA TRP A 116 3.40 -3.72 -16.38
C TRP A 116 4.45 -2.68 -16.74
N VAL A 117 5.69 -2.91 -16.35
CA VAL A 117 6.84 -2.09 -16.72
C VAL A 117 7.86 -3.01 -17.40
N ASN A 118 8.27 -2.63 -18.58
CA ASN A 118 9.24 -3.41 -19.40
C ASN A 118 8.89 -4.90 -19.48
N GLY A 119 7.58 -5.17 -19.64
CA GLY A 119 7.08 -6.55 -19.81
C GLY A 119 6.86 -7.34 -18.52
N VAL A 120 7.07 -6.73 -17.35
CA VAL A 120 6.95 -7.41 -16.05
C VAL A 120 5.80 -6.78 -15.25
N PRO A 121 4.92 -7.58 -14.60
CA PRO A 121 3.92 -7.03 -13.67
C PRO A 121 4.62 -6.28 -12.53
N PHE A 122 4.28 -5.02 -12.34
CA PHE A 122 5.09 -4.13 -11.53
C PHE A 122 4.32 -3.44 -10.41
N GLY A 123 3.04 -3.12 -10.61
CA GLY A 123 2.24 -2.40 -9.61
C GLY A 123 0.75 -2.46 -9.94
N THR A 124 -0.04 -1.63 -9.27
CA THR A 124 -1.50 -1.64 -9.41
C THR A 124 -2.05 -0.23 -9.29
N PHE A 125 -3.07 0.05 -10.08
CA PHE A 125 -3.90 1.24 -9.93
C PHE A 125 -5.31 0.82 -9.51
N CYS A 126 -5.97 1.64 -8.70
CA CYS A 126 -7.30 1.36 -8.19
C CYS A 126 -8.06 2.68 -7.98
N ASN A 127 -9.22 2.79 -8.62
CA ASN A 127 -10.14 3.91 -8.40
C ASN A 127 -11.19 3.59 -7.32
N LYS A 128 -11.12 2.40 -6.75
CA LYS A 128 -12.03 2.00 -5.67
C LYS A 128 -11.77 2.85 -4.44
N ILE A 129 -12.79 3.56 -4.01
CA ILE A 129 -12.76 4.32 -2.77
C ILE A 129 -12.93 3.34 -1.61
N LEU A 130 -11.99 3.32 -0.70
CA LEU A 130 -12.06 2.52 0.50
C LEU A 130 -12.63 3.33 1.65
N ILE A 131 -13.01 2.64 2.72
CA ILE A 131 -13.52 3.27 3.92
C ILE A 131 -12.52 4.33 4.41
N ASN A 132 -13.01 5.52 4.72
CA ASN A 132 -12.22 6.67 5.18
C ASN A 132 -11.26 7.23 4.12
N ASP A 133 -11.58 7.07 2.85
CA ASP A 133 -10.83 7.64 1.71
C ASP A 133 -9.36 7.21 1.63
N HIS A 134 -9.00 6.09 2.23
CA HIS A 134 -7.65 5.55 2.17
C HIS A 134 -7.54 4.42 1.14
N GLY A 135 -6.34 4.22 0.63
CA GLY A 135 -6.00 3.07 -0.20
C GLY A 135 -6.18 3.23 -1.70
N ASN A 136 -6.46 4.42 -2.17
CA ASN A 136 -6.49 4.68 -3.62
C ASN A 136 -5.05 4.70 -4.17
N HIS A 137 -4.82 3.89 -5.19
CA HIS A 137 -3.56 3.84 -5.91
C HIS A 137 -3.73 4.57 -7.23
N TYR A 138 -3.39 5.84 -7.26
CA TYR A 138 -3.53 6.68 -8.45
C TYR A 138 -2.20 7.03 -9.12
N CYS A 139 -1.08 6.73 -8.47
CA CYS A 139 0.26 6.98 -8.99
C CYS A 139 1.18 5.86 -8.51
N ASN A 140 1.98 5.29 -9.40
CA ASN A 140 2.84 4.15 -9.06
C ASN A 140 4.21 4.28 -9.70
N LEU A 141 5.24 3.79 -9.01
CA LEU A 141 6.62 3.76 -9.49
C LEU A 141 6.71 3.01 -10.82
N ILE A 142 7.45 3.55 -11.78
CA ILE A 142 7.77 2.85 -13.05
C ILE A 142 9.28 2.69 -13.24
N LEU A 143 10.10 3.51 -12.60
CA LEU A 143 11.54 3.43 -12.75
C LEU A 143 12.21 4.12 -11.57
N LYS A 144 13.24 3.50 -11.02
CA LYS A 144 14.10 4.10 -10.00
C LYS A 144 15.37 4.64 -10.65
N GLU A 145 15.83 5.80 -10.16
CA GLU A 145 17.12 6.39 -10.58
C GLU A 145 17.28 6.41 -12.10
N ALA A 146 16.29 6.96 -12.81
CA ALA A 146 16.18 6.96 -14.27
C ALA A 146 17.48 7.40 -14.97
N GLU A 147 17.86 6.72 -16.04
CA GLU A 147 19.02 7.10 -16.87
C GLU A 147 18.58 7.91 -18.08
N ALA A 148 19.32 8.97 -18.41
CA ALA A 148 19.04 9.81 -19.60
C ALA A 148 19.06 8.94 -20.87
N GLY A 149 18.06 9.11 -21.74
CA GLY A 149 17.93 8.35 -22.98
C GLY A 149 17.34 6.94 -22.81
N GLU A 150 17.21 6.44 -21.59
CA GLU A 150 16.57 5.15 -21.33
C GLU A 150 15.10 5.17 -21.80
N ARG A 151 14.64 4.05 -22.36
CA ARG A 151 13.23 3.88 -22.76
C ARG A 151 12.53 2.97 -21.75
N VAL A 152 11.43 3.44 -21.21
CA VAL A 152 10.56 2.64 -20.36
C VAL A 152 9.25 2.36 -21.09
N SER A 153 8.90 1.08 -21.19
CA SER A 153 7.62 0.65 -21.76
C SER A 153 6.65 0.35 -20.62
N VAL A 154 5.45 0.92 -20.70
CA VAL A 154 4.39 0.64 -19.72
C VAL A 154 3.16 0.06 -20.42
N ALA A 155 2.50 -0.89 -19.73
CA ALA A 155 1.19 -1.36 -20.15
C ALA A 155 0.28 -1.46 -18.92
N LEU A 156 -1.01 -1.24 -19.14
CA LEU A 156 -2.05 -1.31 -18.10
C LEU A 156 -3.09 -2.32 -18.55
N GLU A 157 -3.31 -3.37 -17.76
CA GLU A 157 -4.46 -4.25 -17.92
C GLU A 157 -5.58 -3.68 -17.04
N SER A 158 -6.44 -2.89 -17.64
CA SER A 158 -7.52 -2.17 -16.93
C SER A 158 -8.80 -3.02 -16.93
N TYR A 159 -9.40 -3.15 -15.76
CA TYR A 159 -10.63 -3.92 -15.52
C TYR A 159 -11.76 -2.96 -15.20
N ALA A 160 -12.87 -3.10 -15.90
CA ALA A 160 -14.03 -2.21 -15.72
C ALA A 160 -14.77 -2.45 -14.40
N GLY A 161 -14.67 -3.66 -13.84
CA GLY A 161 -15.39 -4.03 -12.63
C GLY A 161 -16.68 -4.81 -12.92
N HIS A 162 -17.29 -5.32 -11.87
CA HIS A 162 -18.60 -5.97 -11.94
C HIS A 162 -19.42 -5.63 -10.71
N TYR A 163 -20.73 -5.72 -10.85
CA TYR A 163 -21.66 -5.35 -9.79
C TYR A 163 -21.80 -6.50 -8.78
N VAL A 164 -21.66 -6.14 -7.51
CA VAL A 164 -21.91 -7.06 -6.39
C VAL A 164 -22.82 -6.35 -5.38
N MET A 165 -24.09 -6.71 -5.38
CA MET A 165 -25.09 -6.10 -4.51
C MET A 165 -24.72 -6.30 -3.02
N GLY A 166 -24.89 -5.26 -2.23
CA GLY A 166 -24.68 -5.34 -0.79
C GLY A 166 -23.23 -5.23 -0.33
N THR A 167 -22.29 -4.92 -1.26
CA THR A 167 -20.88 -4.71 -0.90
C THR A 167 -20.41 -3.29 -1.24
N ALA A 168 -19.50 -2.78 -0.44
CA ALA A 168 -18.89 -1.47 -0.72
C ALA A 168 -18.21 -1.48 -2.11
N PRO A 169 -18.32 -0.44 -2.91
CA PRO A 169 -19.06 0.81 -2.64
C PRO A 169 -20.54 0.79 -3.07
N PHE A 170 -21.12 -0.37 -3.29
CA PHE A 170 -22.42 -0.52 -3.96
C PHE A 170 -23.61 -0.79 -3.03
N GLU A 171 -23.42 -0.69 -1.70
CA GLU A 171 -24.46 -1.14 -0.73
C GLU A 171 -25.83 -0.48 -0.93
N GLN A 172 -25.87 0.75 -1.41
CA GLN A 172 -27.12 1.50 -1.57
C GLN A 172 -27.21 2.26 -2.88
N GLN A 173 -26.39 1.90 -3.88
CA GLN A 173 -26.30 2.65 -5.12
C GLN A 173 -26.95 1.90 -6.29
N GLU A 174 -27.36 2.66 -7.27
CA GLU A 174 -27.74 2.11 -8.56
C GLU A 174 -26.54 1.41 -9.22
N ARG A 175 -26.83 0.41 -10.04
CA ARG A 175 -25.79 -0.33 -10.77
C ARG A 175 -24.93 0.65 -11.59
N PRO A 176 -23.60 0.66 -11.42
CA PRO A 176 -22.74 1.56 -12.19
C PRO A 176 -22.76 1.26 -13.69
N SER A 177 -22.50 2.24 -14.50
CA SER A 177 -22.44 2.06 -15.96
C SER A 177 -21.20 1.28 -16.40
N TYR A 178 -20.14 1.28 -15.60
CA TYR A 178 -18.83 0.68 -15.94
C TYR A 178 -18.22 1.29 -17.20
N GLN A 179 -18.54 2.54 -17.51
CA GLN A 179 -17.99 3.29 -18.64
C GLN A 179 -16.93 4.26 -18.14
N TYR A 180 -15.80 4.28 -18.81
CA TYR A 180 -14.64 5.08 -18.43
C TYR A 180 -14.14 5.89 -19.60
N THR A 181 -13.60 7.06 -19.31
CA THR A 181 -13.07 7.96 -20.33
C THR A 181 -11.55 8.06 -20.20
N TYR A 182 -10.84 7.81 -21.26
CA TYR A 182 -9.40 8.04 -21.34
C TYR A 182 -9.12 9.55 -21.27
N ARG A 183 -8.29 9.98 -20.33
CA ARG A 183 -7.93 11.40 -20.14
C ARG A 183 -6.42 11.63 -20.18
N GLY A 184 -5.65 10.61 -20.62
CA GLY A 184 -4.21 10.70 -20.72
C GLY A 184 -3.49 9.82 -19.69
N ALA A 185 -2.17 9.86 -19.75
CA ALA A 185 -1.29 9.21 -18.79
C ALA A 185 -0.07 10.09 -18.59
N GLU A 186 0.24 10.42 -17.34
CA GLU A 186 1.29 11.37 -16.98
C GLU A 186 2.46 10.66 -16.35
N VAL A 187 3.68 11.10 -16.70
CA VAL A 187 4.89 10.77 -15.97
C VAL A 187 5.10 11.84 -14.90
N CYS A 188 5.35 11.40 -13.68
CA CYS A 188 5.47 12.29 -12.54
C CYS A 188 6.74 12.01 -11.76
N VAL A 189 7.21 13.01 -11.02
CA VAL A 189 8.18 12.84 -9.95
C VAL A 189 7.48 13.04 -8.61
N LYS A 190 7.97 12.34 -7.59
CA LYS A 190 7.38 12.34 -6.25
C LYS A 190 8.04 13.43 -5.40
N ASN A 191 7.26 14.22 -4.70
CA ASN A 191 7.78 15.26 -3.81
C ASN A 191 7.89 14.71 -2.39
N GLU A 192 9.04 14.10 -2.09
CA GLU A 192 9.30 13.46 -0.79
C GLU A 192 9.25 14.46 0.38
N GLU A 193 9.55 15.72 0.12
CA GLU A 193 9.53 16.77 1.14
C GLU A 193 8.10 17.08 1.59
N ILE A 194 7.19 17.25 0.63
CA ILE A 194 5.77 17.49 0.93
C ILE A 194 5.17 16.25 1.60
N ILE A 195 5.44 15.06 1.07
CA ILE A 195 4.92 13.80 1.63
C ILE A 195 5.41 13.60 3.07
N GLY A 196 6.72 13.80 3.30
CA GLY A 196 7.27 13.67 4.64
C GLY A 196 6.64 14.65 5.65
N PHE A 197 6.44 15.90 5.22
CA PHE A 197 5.72 16.88 6.05
C PHE A 197 4.27 16.44 6.32
N ALA A 198 3.57 15.99 5.29
CA ALA A 198 2.16 15.59 5.40
C ALA A 198 1.98 14.40 6.34
N LEU A 199 2.86 13.40 6.27
CA LEU A 199 2.82 12.23 7.16
C LEU A 199 3.11 12.62 8.61
N ASP A 200 4.10 13.49 8.83
CA ASP A 200 4.40 14.00 10.17
C ASP A 200 3.20 14.78 10.73
N LEU A 201 2.59 15.67 9.92
CA LEU A 201 1.41 16.45 10.29
C LEU A 201 0.23 15.52 10.61
N HIS A 202 -0.08 14.57 9.74
CA HIS A 202 -1.16 13.60 9.93
C HIS A 202 -1.02 12.88 11.28
N THR A 203 0.18 12.39 11.56
CA THR A 203 0.43 11.64 12.80
C THR A 203 0.18 12.51 14.03
N VAL A 204 0.69 13.76 14.03
CA VAL A 204 0.50 14.68 15.16
C VAL A 204 -0.98 15.07 15.32
N LEU A 205 -1.69 15.28 14.21
CA LEU A 205 -3.15 15.58 14.23
C LEU A 205 -3.93 14.41 14.84
N GLN A 206 -3.68 13.19 14.38
CA GLN A 206 -4.35 11.99 14.90
C GLN A 206 -4.07 11.79 16.40
N LEU A 207 -2.83 12.00 16.83
CA LEU A 207 -2.48 11.94 18.25
C LEU A 207 -3.23 13.02 19.06
N ALA A 208 -3.29 14.25 18.56
CA ALA A 208 -3.98 15.36 19.24
C ALA A 208 -5.48 15.11 19.36
N ARG A 209 -6.09 14.44 18.36
CA ARG A 209 -7.51 14.04 18.38
C ARG A 209 -7.78 12.88 19.34
N ALA A 210 -6.86 11.89 19.39
CA ALA A 210 -7.06 10.66 20.17
C ALA A 210 -6.82 10.86 21.67
N LEU A 211 -5.96 11.81 22.07
CA LEU A 211 -5.61 12.01 23.48
C LEU A 211 -6.70 12.79 24.24
N PRO A 212 -6.95 12.44 25.53
CA PRO A 212 -7.92 13.17 26.36
C PRO A 212 -7.57 14.65 26.50
N GLU A 213 -8.60 15.52 26.55
CA GLU A 213 -8.43 16.96 26.65
C GLU A 213 -7.51 17.41 27.81
N PRO A 214 -7.59 16.83 29.01
CA PRO A 214 -6.74 17.29 30.12
C PRO A 214 -5.31 16.73 30.08
N SER A 215 -4.92 16.04 28.98
CA SER A 215 -3.57 15.46 28.85
C SER A 215 -2.53 16.55 28.60
N PHE A 216 -1.45 16.56 29.39
CA PHE A 216 -0.28 17.42 29.14
C PHE A 216 0.33 17.15 27.77
N ARG A 217 0.37 15.89 27.34
CA ARG A 217 0.89 15.51 26.00
C ARG A 217 0.02 16.15 24.92
N ARG A 218 -1.31 16.10 25.07
CA ARG A 218 -2.22 16.74 24.10
C ARG A 218 -1.96 18.24 24.05
N GLY A 219 -1.78 18.90 25.21
CA GLY A 219 -1.46 20.33 25.27
C GLY A 219 -0.20 20.66 24.47
N ALA A 220 0.86 19.87 24.65
CA ALA A 220 2.12 20.07 23.90
C ALA A 220 1.91 19.89 22.39
N LEU A 221 1.12 18.88 21.96
CA LEU A 221 0.79 18.69 20.54
C LEU A 221 -0.01 19.87 19.97
N ILE A 222 -0.95 20.43 20.74
CA ILE A 222 -1.72 21.62 20.34
C ILE A 222 -0.79 22.83 20.16
N ASP A 223 0.21 22.99 21.03
CA ASP A 223 1.21 24.05 20.89
C ASP A 223 2.04 23.87 19.60
N THR A 224 2.47 22.64 19.31
CA THR A 224 3.17 22.29 18.07
C THR A 224 2.30 22.64 16.85
N LEU A 225 1.04 22.17 16.85
CA LEU A 225 0.10 22.42 15.74
C LEU A 225 -0.24 23.91 15.58
N THR A 226 -0.26 24.67 16.68
CA THR A 226 -0.43 26.13 16.61
C THR A 226 0.74 26.76 15.86
N HIS A 227 1.97 26.35 16.18
CA HIS A 227 3.16 26.85 15.50
C HIS A 227 3.13 26.48 14.00
N VAL A 228 2.79 25.25 13.67
CA VAL A 228 2.63 24.80 12.27
C VAL A 228 1.59 25.68 11.57
N HIS A 229 0.42 25.86 12.18
CA HIS A 229 -0.69 26.66 11.64
C HIS A 229 -0.26 28.11 11.35
N GLU A 230 0.59 28.69 12.18
CA GLU A 230 1.08 30.06 12.01
C GLU A 230 2.19 30.19 10.97
N THR A 231 2.85 29.07 10.63
CA THR A 231 4.03 29.05 9.74
C THR A 231 3.67 28.71 8.28
N VAL A 232 2.72 27.77 8.07
CA VAL A 232 2.45 27.23 6.72
C VAL A 232 1.56 28.16 5.89
N TYR A 233 1.71 28.08 4.58
CA TYR A 233 0.80 28.69 3.62
C TYR A 233 -0.23 27.66 3.15
N TYR A 234 -1.49 27.98 3.25
CA TYR A 234 -2.60 27.06 2.93
C TYR A 234 -2.90 26.97 1.44
N ASP A 235 -2.39 27.90 0.67
CA ASP A 235 -2.58 27.96 -0.79
C ASP A 235 -1.20 27.97 -1.45
N PRO A 236 -0.76 26.82 -1.99
CA PRO A 236 0.55 26.71 -2.64
C PRO A 236 0.70 27.62 -3.87
N GLU A 237 -0.39 27.81 -4.63
CA GLU A 237 -0.36 28.62 -5.85
C GLU A 237 -0.20 30.11 -5.50
N ALA A 238 -0.95 30.58 -4.52
CA ALA A 238 -0.87 31.98 -4.06
C ALA A 238 0.47 32.31 -3.41
N ALA A 239 1.07 31.34 -2.69
CA ALA A 239 2.37 31.54 -2.03
C ALA A 239 3.55 31.49 -3.00
N GLY A 240 3.41 30.70 -4.06
CA GLY A 240 4.51 30.33 -4.93
C GLY A 240 5.32 29.16 -4.36
N ARG A 241 5.81 28.31 -5.25
CA ARG A 241 6.45 27.01 -4.90
C ARG A 241 7.53 27.15 -3.84
N ASP A 242 8.50 28.04 -4.07
CA ASP A 242 9.68 28.15 -3.19
C ASP A 242 9.31 28.63 -1.80
N THR A 243 8.40 29.62 -1.71
CA THR A 243 7.88 30.14 -0.44
C THR A 243 7.11 29.06 0.32
N PHE A 244 6.26 28.33 -0.41
CA PHE A 244 5.48 27.22 0.15
C PHE A 244 6.41 26.15 0.75
N LEU A 245 7.37 25.65 -0.02
CA LEU A 245 8.32 24.63 0.46
C LEU A 245 9.18 25.15 1.62
N ALA A 246 9.63 26.40 1.57
CA ALA A 246 10.40 26.99 2.67
C ALA A 246 9.59 26.99 3.99
N ALA A 247 8.28 27.28 3.91
CA ALA A 247 7.40 27.26 5.09
C ALA A 247 7.23 25.84 5.63
N LEU A 248 7.08 24.83 4.76
CA LEU A 248 7.02 23.43 5.20
C LEU A 248 8.33 23.01 5.90
N ARG A 249 9.48 23.37 5.32
CA ARG A 249 10.80 23.12 5.92
C ARG A 249 10.93 23.76 7.30
N ALA A 250 10.42 24.98 7.46
CA ALA A 250 10.47 25.69 8.74
C ALA A 250 9.56 25.05 9.79
N ALA A 251 8.41 24.53 9.38
CA ALA A 251 7.41 23.95 10.28
C ALA A 251 7.71 22.48 10.65
N ARG A 252 8.30 21.69 9.74
CA ARG A 252 8.47 20.24 9.92
C ARG A 252 9.27 19.85 11.17
N PRO A 253 10.38 20.53 11.53
CA PRO A 253 11.14 20.15 12.74
C PRO A 253 10.32 20.14 14.02
N TYR A 254 9.31 21.02 14.15
CA TYR A 254 8.43 21.03 15.32
C TYR A 254 7.56 19.76 15.37
N LEU A 255 7.09 19.28 14.23
CA LEU A 255 6.35 18.03 14.15
C LEU A 255 7.26 16.84 14.53
N GLN A 256 8.46 16.82 13.99
CA GLN A 256 9.44 15.75 14.25
C GLN A 256 9.85 15.71 15.72
N GLU A 257 10.06 16.89 16.36
CA GLU A 257 10.35 16.97 17.78
C GLU A 257 9.19 16.39 18.62
N ALA A 258 7.95 16.72 18.28
CA ALA A 258 6.78 16.19 18.96
C ALA A 258 6.64 14.67 18.81
N LEU A 259 7.00 14.13 17.63
CA LEU A 259 6.98 12.69 17.35
C LEU A 259 8.14 11.94 18.01
N ALA A 260 9.27 12.60 18.25
CA ALA A 260 10.45 12.00 18.87
C ALA A 260 10.29 11.76 20.37
N VAL A 261 9.25 12.28 21.00
CA VAL A 261 9.00 12.11 22.44
C VAL A 261 8.79 10.63 22.76
N GLN A 262 9.70 10.08 23.57
CA GLN A 262 9.68 8.66 23.93
C GLN A 262 8.56 8.34 24.90
N ASN A 263 7.94 7.19 24.73
CA ASN A 263 6.99 6.64 25.69
C ASN A 263 7.74 6.11 26.92
N ALA A 264 7.01 5.96 28.04
CA ALA A 264 7.56 5.33 29.24
C ALA A 264 8.00 3.89 28.93
N ARG A 265 8.99 3.40 29.67
CA ARG A 265 9.53 2.03 29.54
C ARG A 265 8.44 0.95 29.70
N SER A 266 7.37 1.26 30.43
CA SER A 266 6.23 0.36 30.63
C SER A 266 5.22 0.38 29.47
N ALA A 267 5.39 1.25 28.49
CA ALA A 267 4.47 1.32 27.35
C ALA A 267 4.54 0.04 26.51
N PRO A 268 3.40 -0.45 26.01
CA PRO A 268 3.40 -1.64 25.16
C PRO A 268 4.16 -1.39 23.84
N PHE A 269 4.77 -2.42 23.34
CA PHE A 269 5.43 -2.41 22.03
C PHE A 269 4.46 -2.94 20.97
N ALA A 270 4.36 -2.25 19.84
CA ALA A 270 3.54 -2.65 18.70
C ALA A 270 4.41 -2.96 17.49
N GLY A 271 4.29 -4.16 16.96
CA GLY A 271 4.89 -4.55 15.68
C GLY A 271 3.89 -4.38 14.55
N LEU A 272 4.31 -3.80 13.44
CA LEU A 272 3.45 -3.60 12.26
C LEU A 272 4.00 -4.41 11.09
N ILE A 273 3.13 -5.22 10.48
CA ILE A 273 3.48 -6.05 9.31
C ILE A 273 2.37 -5.89 8.28
N GLY A 274 2.75 -5.64 7.04
CA GLY A 274 1.79 -5.56 5.94
C GLY A 274 1.11 -6.91 5.68
N HIS A 275 -0.20 -6.90 5.44
CA HIS A 275 -0.97 -8.09 5.08
C HIS A 275 -2.11 -7.70 4.13
N SER A 276 -2.48 -8.61 3.23
CA SER A 276 -3.64 -8.45 2.36
C SER A 276 -4.55 -9.66 2.49
N HIS A 277 -5.72 -9.47 3.10
CA HIS A 277 -6.74 -10.52 3.12
C HIS A 277 -7.31 -10.71 1.71
N MET A 278 -7.22 -11.92 1.17
CA MET A 278 -7.69 -12.20 -0.18
C MET A 278 -8.32 -13.59 -0.24
N ASP A 279 -9.62 -13.61 -0.50
CA ASP A 279 -10.36 -14.86 -0.69
C ASP A 279 -10.00 -15.52 -2.03
N THR A 280 -9.88 -16.83 -2.03
CA THR A 280 -9.56 -17.61 -3.25
C THR A 280 -10.72 -17.58 -4.26
N ALA A 281 -11.93 -17.54 -3.78
CA ALA A 281 -13.13 -17.19 -4.52
C ALA A 281 -14.13 -16.70 -3.50
N TRP A 282 -14.98 -15.74 -3.86
CA TRP A 282 -15.99 -15.21 -2.96
C TRP A 282 -17.16 -14.67 -3.78
N LEU A 283 -17.27 -13.37 -3.91
CA LEU A 283 -18.22 -12.72 -4.81
C LEU A 283 -17.63 -12.57 -6.23
N TRP A 284 -16.59 -13.34 -6.52
CA TRP A 284 -15.92 -13.43 -7.82
C TRP A 284 -15.45 -14.87 -8.06
N HIS A 285 -15.24 -15.20 -9.33
CA HIS A 285 -14.77 -16.53 -9.73
C HIS A 285 -13.24 -16.66 -9.65
N ILE A 286 -12.77 -17.90 -9.75
CA ILE A 286 -11.32 -18.24 -9.64
C ILE A 286 -10.47 -17.47 -10.66
N GLY A 287 -10.95 -17.24 -11.87
CA GLY A 287 -10.23 -16.47 -12.88
C GLY A 287 -9.91 -15.05 -12.40
N GLU A 288 -10.86 -14.40 -11.72
CA GLU A 288 -10.64 -13.08 -11.14
C GLU A 288 -9.67 -13.15 -9.94
N THR A 289 -9.64 -14.27 -9.21
CA THR A 289 -8.62 -14.48 -8.16
C THR A 289 -7.21 -14.42 -8.73
N VAL A 290 -6.99 -15.01 -9.91
CA VAL A 290 -5.69 -14.95 -10.61
C VAL A 290 -5.27 -13.48 -10.83
N LYS A 291 -6.21 -12.65 -11.30
CA LYS A 291 -5.98 -11.22 -11.54
C LYS A 291 -5.75 -10.44 -10.25
N LYS A 292 -6.55 -10.71 -9.21
CA LYS A 292 -6.38 -10.08 -7.89
C LYS A 292 -5.01 -10.43 -7.28
N CYS A 293 -4.57 -11.67 -7.42
CA CYS A 293 -3.23 -12.10 -6.99
C CYS A 293 -2.15 -11.28 -7.70
N ALA A 294 -2.24 -11.16 -9.03
CA ALA A 294 -1.25 -10.39 -9.81
C ALA A 294 -1.21 -8.93 -9.37
N ARG A 295 -2.38 -8.29 -9.23
CA ARG A 295 -2.48 -6.89 -8.77
C ARG A 295 -1.91 -6.73 -7.35
N THR A 296 -2.32 -7.60 -6.42
CA THR A 296 -1.87 -7.51 -5.02
C THR A 296 -0.36 -7.68 -4.91
N TYR A 297 0.18 -8.78 -5.46
CA TYR A 297 1.59 -9.08 -5.26
C TYR A 297 2.51 -8.11 -6.02
N SER A 298 2.14 -7.70 -7.23
CA SER A 298 2.92 -6.69 -7.96
C SER A 298 3.00 -5.38 -7.19
N ASN A 299 1.89 -4.96 -6.57
CA ASN A 299 1.85 -3.76 -5.73
C ASN A 299 2.74 -3.92 -4.48
N GLN A 300 2.69 -5.09 -3.81
CA GLN A 300 3.56 -5.31 -2.64
C GLN A 300 5.04 -5.29 -3.02
N MET A 301 5.39 -5.88 -4.16
CA MET A 301 6.78 -5.84 -4.65
C MET A 301 7.22 -4.41 -4.97
N SER A 302 6.33 -3.61 -5.59
CA SER A 302 6.60 -2.20 -5.88
C SER A 302 6.80 -1.38 -4.59
N LEU A 303 5.97 -1.61 -3.58
CA LEU A 303 6.11 -0.94 -2.27
C LEU A 303 7.44 -1.31 -1.60
N MET A 304 7.87 -2.56 -1.70
CA MET A 304 9.16 -2.99 -1.16
C MET A 304 10.35 -2.34 -1.88
N GLU A 305 10.19 -1.99 -3.16
CA GLU A 305 11.23 -1.24 -3.88
C GLU A 305 11.31 0.21 -3.42
N GLN A 306 10.15 0.81 -3.11
CA GLN A 306 10.06 2.20 -2.66
C GLN A 306 10.46 2.37 -1.19
N TYR A 307 10.12 1.39 -0.34
CA TYR A 307 10.25 1.49 1.13
C TYR A 307 11.06 0.29 1.65
N PRO A 308 12.36 0.47 1.92
CA PRO A 308 13.23 -0.63 2.35
C PRO A 308 12.79 -1.30 3.66
N GLU A 309 12.13 -0.57 4.55
CA GLU A 309 11.62 -1.08 5.83
C GLU A 309 10.32 -1.87 5.70
N TYR A 310 9.64 -1.81 4.55
CA TYR A 310 8.33 -2.44 4.38
C TYR A 310 8.46 -3.97 4.31
N THR A 311 7.69 -4.67 5.14
CA THR A 311 7.58 -6.14 5.14
C THR A 311 6.14 -6.56 4.93
N PHE A 312 5.95 -7.75 4.35
CA PHE A 312 4.62 -8.23 3.98
C PHE A 312 4.50 -9.73 4.26
N ILE A 313 3.35 -10.14 4.77
CA ILE A 313 3.04 -11.54 5.03
C ILE A 313 1.80 -11.97 4.23
N GLN A 314 1.83 -13.17 3.69
CA GLN A 314 0.68 -13.76 2.99
C GLN A 314 0.65 -15.28 3.20
N SER A 315 -0.54 -15.82 3.45
CA SER A 315 -0.69 -17.18 3.98
C SER A 315 -1.17 -18.23 2.96
N SER A 316 -1.40 -17.87 1.68
CA SER A 316 -1.97 -18.80 0.72
C SER A 316 -0.90 -19.36 -0.26
N ALA A 317 -0.55 -20.63 -0.10
CA ALA A 317 0.30 -21.34 -1.06
C ALA A 317 -0.34 -21.41 -2.44
N TYR A 318 -1.67 -21.54 -2.52
CA TYR A 318 -2.41 -21.54 -3.77
C TYR A 318 -2.20 -20.24 -4.56
N HIS A 319 -2.26 -19.09 -3.88
CA HIS A 319 -2.05 -17.79 -4.52
C HIS A 319 -0.62 -17.68 -5.09
N SER A 320 0.38 -18.17 -4.36
CA SER A 320 1.77 -18.19 -4.85
C SER A 320 1.91 -19.09 -6.08
N GLU A 321 1.27 -20.25 -6.08
CA GLU A 321 1.28 -21.18 -7.24
C GLU A 321 0.57 -20.58 -8.46
N VAL A 322 -0.53 -19.86 -8.23
CA VAL A 322 -1.23 -19.12 -9.30
C VAL A 322 -0.30 -18.11 -9.96
N ILE A 323 0.47 -17.36 -9.16
CA ILE A 323 1.44 -16.40 -9.70
C ILE A 323 2.59 -17.13 -10.44
N ARG A 324 3.11 -18.20 -9.86
CA ARG A 324 4.18 -18.98 -10.49
C ARG A 324 3.79 -19.45 -11.90
N ARG A 325 2.55 -19.91 -12.07
CA ARG A 325 2.05 -20.45 -13.36
C ARG A 325 1.76 -19.34 -14.38
N ASN A 326 1.15 -18.24 -13.93
CA ASN A 326 0.59 -17.24 -14.84
C ASN A 326 1.47 -16.00 -15.01
N TYR A 327 2.35 -15.72 -14.03
CA TYR A 327 3.18 -14.51 -14.00
C TYR A 327 4.59 -14.84 -13.46
N PRO A 328 5.37 -15.67 -14.18
CA PRO A 328 6.66 -16.17 -13.64
C PRO A 328 7.65 -15.05 -13.28
N ALA A 329 7.71 -13.97 -14.02
CA ALA A 329 8.60 -12.83 -13.70
C ALA A 329 8.21 -12.16 -12.37
N LEU A 330 6.92 -12.05 -12.06
CA LEU A 330 6.46 -11.57 -10.76
C LEU A 330 6.83 -12.56 -9.65
N PHE A 331 6.71 -13.86 -9.93
CA PHE A 331 7.08 -14.89 -8.96
C PHE A 331 8.57 -14.82 -8.59
N GLU A 332 9.45 -14.54 -9.57
CA GLU A 332 10.88 -14.34 -9.32
C GLU A 332 11.14 -13.13 -8.39
N ARG A 333 10.44 -12.01 -8.60
CA ARG A 333 10.49 -10.85 -7.70
C ARG A 333 10.06 -11.24 -6.29
N MET A 334 8.97 -11.99 -6.14
CA MET A 334 8.50 -12.49 -4.83
C MET A 334 9.55 -13.36 -4.15
N GLN A 335 10.17 -14.29 -4.89
CA GLN A 335 11.23 -15.17 -4.36
C GLN A 335 12.43 -14.35 -3.85
N GLN A 336 12.78 -13.28 -4.57
CA GLN A 336 13.85 -12.38 -4.15
C GLN A 336 13.50 -11.74 -2.78
N ARG A 337 12.29 -11.21 -2.62
CA ARG A 337 11.85 -10.61 -1.35
C ARG A 337 11.81 -11.62 -0.20
N VAL A 338 11.50 -12.90 -0.50
CA VAL A 338 11.61 -13.99 0.50
C VAL A 338 13.06 -14.17 0.94
N ARG A 339 14.01 -14.22 -0.01
CA ARG A 339 15.44 -14.35 0.33
C ARG A 339 15.97 -13.18 1.17
N GLU A 340 15.45 -11.98 0.91
CA GLU A 340 15.78 -10.78 1.68
C GLU A 340 15.13 -10.73 3.07
N GLY A 341 14.22 -11.66 3.38
CA GLY A 341 13.49 -11.69 4.65
C GLY A 341 12.39 -10.63 4.74
N ARG A 342 11.98 -10.07 3.63
CA ARG A 342 10.99 -8.97 3.57
C ARG A 342 9.60 -9.42 3.16
N TYR A 343 9.48 -10.60 2.54
CA TYR A 343 8.20 -11.24 2.23
C TYR A 343 8.14 -12.58 2.95
N GLU A 344 7.11 -12.77 3.79
CA GLU A 344 6.91 -13.99 4.58
C GLU A 344 5.71 -14.77 4.03
N PRO A 345 5.94 -15.90 3.29
CA PRO A 345 4.86 -16.79 2.88
C PRO A 345 4.50 -17.74 4.03
N UNK A 346 3.51 -17.53 4.59
CA UNK A 346 3.13 -18.28 5.67
C UNK A 346 2.66 -19.58 5.17
N UNK A 347 3.13 -20.25 5.38
CA UNK A 347 2.87 -21.46 4.93
C UNK A 347 1.75 -22.05 5.59
N UNK A 348 1.05 -21.50 5.71
CA UNK A 348 -0.03 -22.03 6.14
C UNK A 348 -0.43 -23.11 5.30
N UNK A 349 -0.01 -23.57 5.27
CA UNK A 349 -0.15 -24.50 4.64
C UNK A 349 -1.37 -24.90 4.22
N ARG A 350 -2.15 -24.08 4.05
CA ARG A 350 -3.50 -24.43 3.59
C ARG A 350 -3.75 -23.89 2.17
N LEU A 351 -4.12 -24.77 1.32
CA LEU A 351 -4.59 -24.39 -0.01
C LEU A 351 -6.00 -23.77 0.12
N GLY A 352 -6.08 -22.45 -0.16
CA GLY A 352 -7.33 -21.78 -0.40
C GLY A 352 -8.27 -21.52 0.77
N GLY A 353 -7.74 -21.36 1.99
CA GLY A 353 -8.61 -21.00 3.13
C GLY A 353 -9.71 -22.02 3.46
N MET A 354 -9.87 -23.05 2.66
CA MET A 354 -10.83 -24.13 2.95
C MET A 354 -10.31 -24.97 4.10
N ARG A 355 -11.19 -25.30 5.02
CA ARG A 355 -10.93 -26.37 5.99
C ARG A 355 -10.64 -27.65 5.23
N LEU A 356 -9.35 -27.99 5.13
CA LEU A 356 -8.95 -29.30 4.60
C LEU A 356 -9.27 -30.37 5.64
N GLN A 357 -10.56 -30.58 5.86
CA GLN A 357 -11.03 -31.69 6.69
C GLN A 357 -11.26 -32.95 5.87
N TYR A 358 -11.07 -32.89 4.54
CA TYR A 358 -11.37 -34.03 3.67
C TYR A 358 -10.17 -34.36 2.78
N HIS A 359 -9.69 -35.61 2.93
CA HIS A 359 -8.80 -36.36 2.04
C HIS A 359 -7.32 -36.02 2.07
N LEU A 360 -6.67 -36.15 3.23
CA LEU A 360 -5.22 -36.35 3.31
C LEU A 360 -4.75 -37.62 2.58
N ARG A 361 -5.63 -38.47 2.11
CA ARG A 361 -5.28 -39.69 1.39
C ARG A 361 -4.96 -39.50 -0.08
N ARG A 362 -5.18 -38.30 -0.65
CA ARG A 362 -4.88 -38.01 -2.07
C ARG A 362 -3.97 -36.79 -2.28
N VAL A 363 -3.34 -36.28 -1.23
CA VAL A 363 -2.55 -35.07 -1.37
C VAL A 363 -1.08 -35.37 -1.58
N TYR A 364 -0.78 -36.01 -2.67
CA TYR A 364 0.45 -35.73 -3.41
C TYR A 364 0.11 -34.71 -4.49
N ASP A 365 -0.54 -33.62 -4.11
CA ASP A 365 -0.76 -32.51 -5.04
C ASP A 365 0.59 -31.80 -5.24
N PRO A 366 1.09 -31.72 -6.49
CA PRO A 366 2.32 -31.01 -6.78
C PRO A 366 2.37 -29.57 -6.26
N ALA A 367 1.22 -28.91 -6.16
CA ALA A 367 1.15 -27.53 -5.64
C ALA A 367 1.58 -27.41 -4.18
N VAL A 368 1.22 -28.38 -3.33
CA VAL A 368 1.67 -28.42 -1.93
C VAL A 368 3.17 -28.71 -1.85
N PHE A 369 3.64 -29.62 -2.72
CA PHE A 369 5.06 -29.98 -2.76
C PHE A 369 5.92 -28.83 -3.28
N VAL A 370 5.44 -28.10 -4.27
CA VAL A 370 6.15 -26.94 -4.81
C VAL A 370 6.21 -25.84 -3.76
N GLY A 371 5.11 -25.60 -3.03
CA GLY A 371 5.10 -24.63 -1.92
C GLY A 371 6.13 -25.01 -0.85
N ALA A 372 6.17 -26.27 -0.45
CA ALA A 372 7.13 -26.77 0.54
C ALA A 372 8.57 -26.73 0.02
N ALA A 373 8.78 -27.06 -1.25
CA ALA A 373 10.12 -27.06 -1.86
C ALA A 373 10.68 -25.64 -2.06
N VAL A 374 9.83 -24.71 -2.46
CA VAL A 374 10.22 -23.30 -2.68
C VAL A 374 10.51 -22.59 -1.34
N TYR A 375 9.76 -22.93 -0.29
CA TYR A 375 9.84 -22.25 0.99
C TYR A 375 10.51 -23.07 2.10
N ALA A 376 11.04 -24.26 1.82
CA ALA A 376 11.65 -25.13 2.82
C ALA A 376 12.75 -24.47 3.67
N PRO A 377 13.66 -23.66 3.10
CA PRO A 377 14.66 -22.98 3.92
C PRO A 377 14.06 -21.96 4.89
N VAL A 378 13.06 -21.20 4.44
CA VAL A 378 12.36 -20.19 5.25
C VAL A 378 11.52 -20.89 6.31
N PHE A 379 10.84 -21.98 5.96
CA PHE A 379 10.03 -22.77 6.91
C PHE A 379 10.89 -23.38 8.02
N ARG A 380 12.10 -23.86 7.71
CA ARG A 380 13.05 -24.35 8.72
C ARG A 380 13.46 -23.26 9.71
N LEU A 381 13.79 -22.08 9.21
CA LEU A 381 14.15 -20.93 10.04
C LEU A 381 12.96 -20.50 10.91
N TYR A 382 11.77 -20.50 10.34
CA TYR A 382 10.54 -20.14 11.06
C TYR A 382 10.23 -21.12 12.19
N LEU A 383 10.35 -22.41 11.90
CA LEU A 383 10.14 -23.46 12.91
C LEU A 383 11.17 -23.34 14.06
N GLN A 384 12.42 -23.04 13.72
CA GLN A 384 13.48 -22.81 14.72
C GLN A 384 13.20 -21.58 15.59
N LEU A 385 12.75 -20.50 14.98
CA LEU A 385 12.39 -19.26 15.69
C LEU A 385 11.16 -19.46 16.57
N PHE A 386 10.15 -20.19 16.08
CA PHE A 386 8.95 -20.52 16.86
C PHE A 386 9.26 -21.42 18.05
N LEU A 387 10.13 -22.41 17.87
CA LEU A 387 10.57 -23.31 18.95
C LEU A 387 11.43 -22.55 19.97
N ALA A 388 12.30 -21.64 19.51
CA ALA A 388 13.14 -20.82 20.38
C ALA A 388 12.33 -19.78 21.17
N ALA A 389 11.18 -19.32 20.64
CA ALA A 389 10.30 -18.37 21.31
C ALA A 389 9.38 -19.02 22.38
N GLY A 390 9.49 -20.32 22.60
CA GLY A 390 8.81 -21.00 23.69
C GLY A 390 7.33 -21.34 23.48
N TYR A 391 6.87 -21.37 22.24
CA TYR A 391 5.48 -21.78 21.93
C TYR A 391 5.37 -23.31 21.95
N LEU A 392 5.30 -23.85 23.13
CA LEU A 392 5.32 -25.30 23.43
C LEU A 392 4.09 -26.06 22.86
N TRP A 393 3.00 -25.38 22.56
CA TRP A 393 1.78 -26.07 22.09
C TRP A 393 1.87 -26.51 20.62
N LEU A 394 2.82 -25.97 19.86
CA LEU A 394 3.10 -26.47 18.50
C LEU A 394 3.79 -27.84 18.49
N GLN A 395 4.53 -28.17 19.54
CA GLN A 395 5.12 -29.50 19.68
C GLN A 395 4.07 -30.62 19.89
N ARG A 396 2.91 -30.26 20.45
CA ARG A 396 1.80 -31.20 20.61
C ARG A 396 0.98 -31.43 19.35
N CYS A 397 1.20 -30.62 18.30
CA CYS A 397 0.48 -30.71 17.03
C CYS A 397 1.27 -31.42 15.92
N TYR A 398 2.46 -31.94 16.22
CA TYR A 398 3.28 -32.71 15.29
C TYR A 398 3.61 -34.07 15.91
N PRO A 399 2.68 -35.03 15.89
CA PRO A 399 3.05 -36.40 16.25
C PRO A 399 3.90 -37.03 15.15
N THR A 400 4.86 -37.82 15.55
CA THR A 400 5.70 -38.61 14.64
C THR A 400 4.90 -39.70 13.90
N ASP A 401 3.64 -39.89 14.25
CA ASP A 401 2.75 -40.88 13.64
C ASP A 401 1.46 -40.25 13.16
N TYR A 402 1.18 -40.42 11.90
CA TYR A 402 0.01 -39.84 11.20
C TYR A 402 -1.37 -40.33 11.71
N GLU A 403 -1.40 -41.33 12.59
CA GLU A 403 -2.65 -41.92 13.10
C GLU A 403 -3.25 -41.21 14.32
N GLY A 404 -2.50 -40.27 14.92
CA GLY A 404 -2.87 -39.67 16.20
C GLY A 404 -3.37 -38.23 16.16
N LEU A 405 -3.65 -37.66 14.98
CA LEU A 405 -4.13 -36.26 14.86
C LEU A 405 -5.61 -36.11 15.27
N ARG A 406 -5.91 -36.45 16.52
CA ARG A 406 -7.04 -35.84 17.20
C ARG A 406 -6.46 -34.64 17.97
N CYS A 407 -6.51 -33.47 17.37
CA CYS A 407 -6.18 -32.23 18.04
C CYS A 407 -7.07 -32.06 19.27
N GLY A 408 -6.47 -32.13 20.45
CA GLY A 408 -7.15 -31.87 21.72
C GLY A 408 -7.60 -30.41 21.91
N LEU A 409 -7.71 -29.67 20.84
CA LEU A 409 -8.15 -28.26 20.87
C LEU A 409 -9.67 -28.11 21.02
N PHE A 410 -10.43 -29.23 20.92
CA PHE A 410 -11.89 -29.16 20.99
C PHE A 410 -12.49 -29.61 22.34
N SER A 411 -11.65 -30.05 23.29
CA SER A 411 -12.19 -30.54 24.56
C SER A 411 -12.33 -29.47 25.64
N HIS A 412 -11.85 -28.26 25.43
CA HIS A 412 -11.86 -27.25 26.51
C HIS A 412 -12.89 -26.12 26.35
N ASN A 413 -13.66 -26.10 25.26
CA ASN A 413 -14.61 -25.00 25.04
C ASN A 413 -16.09 -25.44 24.94
N GLN A 414 -16.42 -26.68 25.35
CA GLN A 414 -17.82 -27.10 25.37
C GLN A 414 -18.55 -26.92 26.72
N ASN A 415 -17.82 -26.51 27.77
CA ASN A 415 -18.45 -26.37 29.09
C ASN A 415 -18.73 -24.94 29.54
N SER A 416 -18.81 -23.98 28.62
CA SER A 416 -19.11 -22.58 29.01
C SER A 416 -20.34 -21.99 28.32
N MET A 417 -21.27 -22.86 27.86
CA MET A 417 -22.59 -22.40 27.41
C MET A 417 -23.68 -23.33 28.00
N GLU A 418 -24.01 -23.13 29.26
CA GLU A 418 -25.30 -23.39 29.88
C GLU A 418 -25.72 -22.17 30.69
#